data_a98db95b8e7392e129f7f7d068448bdd
#
_entry.id   a98db95b8e7392e129f7f7d068448bdd
#
_cell.length_a   1.000
_cell.length_b   1.000
_cell.length_c   1.000
_cell.angle_alpha   90.00
_cell.angle_beta   90.00
_cell.angle_gamma   90.00
#
_symmetry.space_group_name_H-M   'P 1'
#
loop_
_entity.id
_entity.type
_entity.pdbx_description
1 polymer ?
#
loop_
_entity_poly.entity_id
_entity_poly.type
_entity_poly.pdbx_seq_one_letter_code
_entity_poly.pdbx_strand_id
1 'polypeptide(L)'
;MSKLYVIPTPIGNLEDITLRALRLLKEVDLVLAEDTRTTKKLFRHYEINTKLSSFHMHNEHKVLSKHISRLKGGETFALVSDAGTPAISDPGFLLIRECVIEGIEVDCLPGATAFVPALVKSGLPNEKFVFEGFLPVKKGRQTRLKLLAEEERTMVFYESPHRIIKTLTQLSLIHI
;
A
#
# COMPACT_ATOMS: atom_id res chain seq x y z
N MET A 1 21.47 12.34 5.31
CA MET A 1 20.37 12.41 6.29
C MET A 1 19.54 11.16 6.14
N SER A 2 19.24 10.48 7.24
CA SER A 2 18.41 9.26 7.23
C SER A 2 16.99 9.56 6.81
N LYS A 3 16.43 8.75 5.91
CA LYS A 3 15.08 8.99 5.39
C LYS A 3 14.43 7.70 4.91
N LEU A 4 13.15 7.55 5.18
CA LEU A 4 12.29 6.52 4.60
C LEU A 4 11.44 7.14 3.49
N TYR A 5 11.57 6.63 2.28
CA TYR A 5 10.68 6.93 1.16
C TYR A 5 9.60 5.86 1.04
N VAL A 6 8.32 6.24 1.08
CA VAL A 6 7.20 5.36 0.78
C VAL A 6 6.85 5.59 -0.68
N ILE A 7 7.11 4.60 -1.53
CA ILE A 7 7.07 4.76 -2.98
C ILE A 7 5.96 3.90 -3.59
N PRO A 8 4.90 4.52 -4.15
CA PRO A 8 3.88 3.82 -4.90
C PRO A 8 4.47 3.14 -6.15
N THR A 9 4.01 1.91 -6.40
CA THR A 9 4.38 1.12 -7.58
C THR A 9 3.19 0.96 -8.54
N PRO A 10 3.43 0.67 -9.83
CA PRO A 10 2.37 0.53 -10.82
C PRO A 10 1.30 -0.51 -10.46
N ILE A 11 0.05 -0.26 -10.82
CA ILE A 11 -1.12 -1.11 -10.53
C ILE A 11 -1.64 -1.86 -11.77
N GLY A 12 -0.81 -2.11 -12.76
CA GLY A 12 -1.18 -2.82 -13.98
C GLY A 12 -0.54 -2.25 -15.25
N ASN A 13 -0.13 -0.99 -15.25
CA ASN A 13 0.64 -0.37 -16.33
C ASN A 13 1.96 0.17 -15.77
N LEU A 14 3.09 -0.28 -16.28
CA LEU A 14 4.42 0.14 -15.80
C LEU A 14 4.65 1.64 -15.96
N GLU A 15 4.03 2.29 -16.95
CA GLU A 15 4.16 3.73 -17.20
C GLU A 15 3.55 4.61 -16.10
N ASP A 16 2.72 4.05 -15.21
CA ASP A 16 2.13 4.78 -14.08
C ASP A 16 3.11 5.03 -12.94
N ILE A 17 4.38 4.69 -13.09
CA ILE A 17 5.42 5.05 -12.14
C ILE A 17 5.90 6.47 -12.36
N THR A 18 6.13 7.22 -11.28
CA THR A 18 6.62 8.60 -11.41
C THR A 18 8.14 8.63 -11.68
N LEU A 19 8.61 9.64 -12.41
CA LEU A 19 10.05 9.88 -12.62
C LEU A 19 10.80 10.03 -11.30
N ARG A 20 10.17 10.68 -10.29
CA ARG A 20 10.73 10.82 -8.95
C ARG A 20 10.91 9.46 -8.27
N ALA A 21 9.92 8.58 -8.38
CA ALA A 21 10.01 7.21 -7.85
C ALA A 21 11.18 6.44 -8.48
N LEU A 22 11.31 6.47 -9.80
CA LEU A 22 12.41 5.80 -10.51
C LEU A 22 13.79 6.31 -10.06
N ARG A 23 13.94 7.63 -9.91
CA ARG A 23 15.19 8.24 -9.44
C ARG A 23 15.52 7.77 -8.02
N LEU A 24 14.57 7.87 -7.09
CA LEU A 24 14.79 7.51 -5.69
C LEU A 24 15.04 6.01 -5.51
N LEU A 25 14.36 5.14 -6.27
CA LEU A 25 14.63 3.70 -6.24
C LEU A 25 16.05 3.34 -6.69
N LYS A 26 16.72 4.19 -7.49
CA LYS A 26 18.12 4.02 -7.89
C LYS A 26 19.10 4.61 -6.87
N GLU A 27 18.69 5.59 -6.06
CA GLU A 27 19.55 6.36 -5.16
C GLU A 27 19.63 5.81 -3.73
N VAL A 28 18.57 5.15 -3.23
CA VAL A 28 18.50 4.67 -1.84
C VAL A 28 19.45 3.49 -1.58
N ASP A 29 19.84 3.31 -0.33
CA ASP A 29 20.75 2.23 0.11
C ASP A 29 20.05 0.86 0.11
N LEU A 30 18.73 0.84 0.36
CA LEU A 30 17.95 -0.40 0.44
C LEU A 30 16.49 -0.15 0.04
N VAL A 31 15.94 -1.09 -0.73
CA VAL A 31 14.49 -1.15 -0.98
C VAL A 31 13.87 -2.31 -0.21
N LEU A 32 12.89 -1.99 0.62
CA LEU A 32 12.05 -2.95 1.34
C LEU A 32 10.84 -3.27 0.48
N ALA A 33 10.67 -4.54 0.13
CA ALA A 33 9.64 -5.01 -0.80
C ALA A 33 8.77 -6.09 -0.16
N GLU A 34 7.46 -6.04 -0.39
CA GLU A 34 6.52 -7.05 0.05
C GLU A 34 6.86 -8.41 -0.57
N ASP A 35 6.89 -8.49 -1.90
CA ASP A 35 7.44 -9.63 -2.64
C ASP A 35 8.61 -9.16 -3.53
N THR A 36 9.82 -9.56 -3.16
CA THR A 36 11.03 -9.23 -3.93
C THR A 36 11.01 -9.76 -5.36
N ARG A 37 10.22 -10.81 -5.65
CA ARG A 37 10.08 -11.37 -7.01
C ARG A 37 9.29 -10.43 -7.92
N THR A 38 8.21 -9.83 -7.39
CA THR A 38 7.40 -8.82 -8.08
C THR A 38 8.23 -7.57 -8.32
N THR A 39 8.88 -7.05 -7.27
CA THR A 39 9.74 -5.86 -7.36
C THR A 39 10.91 -6.05 -8.33
N LYS A 40 11.51 -7.25 -8.41
CA LYS A 40 12.57 -7.56 -9.39
C LYS A 40 12.11 -7.44 -10.84
N LYS A 41 10.83 -7.69 -11.16
CA LYS A 41 10.31 -7.47 -12.52
C LYS A 41 10.31 -5.98 -12.87
N LEU A 42 9.83 -5.16 -11.96
CA LEU A 42 9.87 -3.69 -12.09
C LEU A 42 11.32 -3.19 -12.23
N PHE A 43 12.22 -3.65 -11.37
CA PHE A 43 13.63 -3.29 -11.37
C PHE A 43 14.32 -3.64 -12.69
N ARG A 44 14.04 -4.83 -13.22
CA ARG A 44 14.58 -5.24 -14.52
C ARG A 44 14.10 -4.34 -15.66
N HIS A 45 12.82 -3.96 -15.64
CA HIS A 45 12.25 -3.10 -16.69
C HIS A 45 12.88 -1.70 -16.71
N TYR A 46 13.16 -1.13 -15.52
CA TYR A 46 13.72 0.22 -15.38
C TYR A 46 15.22 0.26 -15.09
N GLU A 47 15.90 -0.88 -15.24
CA GLU A 47 17.36 -1.00 -15.00
C GLU A 47 17.78 -0.46 -13.63
N ILE A 48 17.06 -0.87 -12.58
CA ILE A 48 17.35 -0.52 -11.19
C ILE A 48 18.14 -1.66 -10.55
N ASN A 49 19.31 -1.34 -9.95
CA ASN A 49 20.22 -2.32 -9.36
C ASN A 49 20.31 -2.24 -7.83
N THR A 50 19.45 -1.45 -7.20
CA THR A 50 19.45 -1.23 -5.75
C THR A 50 19.12 -2.53 -4.99
N LYS A 51 19.74 -2.70 -3.83
CA LYS A 51 19.55 -3.88 -2.98
C LYS A 51 18.09 -4.00 -2.54
N LEU A 52 17.55 -5.22 -2.60
CA LEU A 52 16.20 -5.56 -2.14
C LEU A 52 16.26 -6.38 -0.85
N SER A 53 15.34 -6.09 0.06
CA SER A 53 15.07 -6.91 1.25
C SER A 53 13.57 -7.16 1.36
N SER A 54 13.20 -8.36 1.77
CA SER A 54 11.80 -8.71 2.00
C SER A 54 11.25 -8.04 3.26
N PHE A 55 10.09 -7.39 3.13
CA PHE A 55 9.36 -6.74 4.22
C PHE A 55 7.85 -6.96 4.03
N HIS A 56 7.27 -7.91 4.75
CA HIS A 56 5.88 -8.33 4.62
C HIS A 56 5.26 -8.60 6.01
N MET A 57 3.93 -8.73 6.08
CA MET A 57 3.18 -8.90 7.34
C MET A 57 3.74 -9.98 8.28
N HIS A 58 4.34 -11.06 7.74
CA HIS A 58 4.85 -12.16 8.57
C HIS A 58 6.25 -11.90 9.14
N ASN A 59 7.01 -10.94 8.60
CA ASN A 59 8.36 -10.66 9.08
C ASN A 59 8.56 -9.24 9.62
N GLU A 60 7.64 -8.29 9.36
CA GLU A 60 7.82 -6.88 9.72
C GLU A 60 8.19 -6.70 11.20
N HIS A 61 7.52 -7.39 12.14
CA HIS A 61 7.84 -7.31 13.56
C HIS A 61 9.28 -7.77 13.89
N LYS A 62 9.79 -8.78 13.17
CA LYS A 62 11.12 -9.35 13.42
C LYS A 62 12.25 -8.46 12.91
N VAL A 63 12.00 -7.76 11.80
CA VAL A 63 13.03 -6.96 11.13
C VAL A 63 12.96 -5.47 11.45
N LEU A 64 11.87 -5.02 12.10
CA LEU A 64 11.59 -3.61 12.39
C LEU A 64 12.74 -2.91 13.11
N SER A 65 13.16 -3.42 14.27
CA SER A 65 14.22 -2.82 15.08
C SER A 65 15.54 -2.70 14.34
N LYS A 66 15.88 -3.71 13.54
CA LYS A 66 17.08 -3.70 12.68
C LYS A 66 17.02 -2.59 11.63
N HIS A 67 15.87 -2.41 10.97
CA HIS A 67 15.70 -1.37 9.95
C HIS A 67 15.73 0.03 10.56
N ILE A 68 15.08 0.22 11.71
CA ILE A 68 15.13 1.49 12.44
C ILE A 68 16.57 1.83 12.85
N SER A 69 17.33 0.87 13.39
CA SER A 69 18.74 1.11 13.76
C SER A 69 19.59 1.52 12.55
N ARG A 70 19.39 0.93 11.38
CA ARG A 70 20.10 1.29 10.15
C ARG A 70 19.72 2.69 9.66
N LEU A 71 18.42 3.01 9.67
CA LEU A 71 17.94 4.36 9.36
C LEU A 71 18.55 5.39 10.32
N LYS A 72 18.56 5.13 11.65
CA LYS A 72 19.26 6.00 12.62
C LYS A 72 20.76 6.12 12.35
N GLY A 73 21.37 5.09 11.78
CA GLY A 73 22.77 5.09 11.33
C GLY A 73 23.04 5.93 10.08
N GLY A 74 22.04 6.57 9.48
CA GLY A 74 22.20 7.48 8.33
C GLY A 74 21.84 6.88 6.98
N GLU A 75 21.43 5.60 6.91
CA GLU A 75 20.99 4.98 5.65
C GLU A 75 19.65 5.53 5.19
N THR A 76 19.42 5.46 3.88
CA THR A 76 18.17 5.84 3.20
C THR A 76 17.46 4.60 2.67
N PHE A 77 16.17 4.47 2.98
CA PHE A 77 15.38 3.32 2.53
C PHE A 77 14.19 3.75 1.67
N ALA A 78 13.80 2.88 0.77
CA ALA A 78 12.50 2.94 0.13
C ALA A 78 11.64 1.74 0.56
N LEU A 79 10.34 1.98 0.81
CA LEU A 79 9.34 0.95 1.03
C LEU A 79 8.44 0.90 -0.20
N VAL A 80 8.25 -0.30 -0.76
CA VAL A 80 7.35 -0.57 -1.88
C VAL A 80 6.43 -1.75 -1.55
N SER A 81 5.21 -1.73 -2.09
CA SER A 81 4.30 -2.88 -2.12
C SER A 81 4.30 -3.54 -3.51
N ASP A 82 3.59 -4.64 -3.66
CA ASP A 82 3.48 -5.34 -4.94
C ASP A 82 2.77 -4.50 -6.00
N ALA A 83 1.80 -3.66 -5.59
CA ALA A 83 1.09 -2.75 -6.45
C ALA A 83 0.45 -1.61 -5.65
N GLY A 84 0.58 -0.38 -6.12
CA GLY A 84 -0.03 0.79 -5.50
C GLY A 84 0.81 1.41 -4.37
N THR A 85 0.14 2.09 -3.45
CA THR A 85 0.75 2.83 -2.35
C THR A 85 0.94 1.92 -1.14
N PRO A 86 2.18 1.73 -0.64
CA PRO A 86 2.45 0.93 0.55
C PRO A 86 1.67 1.41 1.78
N ALA A 87 1.42 0.52 2.72
CA ALA A 87 0.65 0.74 3.95
C ALA A 87 -0.86 1.02 3.76
N ILE A 88 -1.36 1.07 2.53
CA ILE A 88 -2.80 1.15 2.23
C ILE A 88 -3.30 -0.27 1.91
N SER A 89 -3.78 -0.99 2.91
CA SER A 89 -4.13 -2.43 2.86
C SER A 89 -2.95 -3.37 2.63
N ASP A 90 -1.72 -2.85 2.77
CA ASP A 90 -0.44 -3.52 2.56
C ASP A 90 0.46 -3.37 3.80
N PRO A 91 1.57 -4.14 3.91
CA PRO A 91 2.56 -3.96 4.96
C PRO A 91 3.19 -2.56 4.94
N GLY A 92 3.68 -2.10 6.10
CA GLY A 92 4.44 -0.85 6.19
C GLY A 92 4.00 0.10 7.29
N PHE A 93 2.76 -0.03 7.77
CA PHE A 93 2.24 0.84 8.83
C PHE A 93 3.17 0.87 10.06
N LEU A 94 3.63 -0.28 10.53
CA LEU A 94 4.50 -0.36 11.71
C LEU A 94 5.84 0.34 11.49
N LEU A 95 6.45 0.16 10.33
CA LEU A 95 7.72 0.81 9.99
C LEU A 95 7.57 2.33 9.92
N ILE A 96 6.54 2.80 9.22
CA ILE A 96 6.25 4.24 9.09
C ILE A 96 6.00 4.85 10.46
N ARG A 97 5.14 4.22 11.27
CA ARG A 97 4.83 4.67 12.63
C ARG A 97 6.09 4.77 13.49
N GLU A 98 6.94 3.75 13.46
CA GLU A 98 8.17 3.74 14.25
C GLU A 98 9.17 4.81 13.77
N CYS A 99 9.30 5.02 12.45
CA CYS A 99 10.10 6.11 11.91
C CYS A 99 9.63 7.47 12.44
N VAL A 100 8.31 7.72 12.45
CA VAL A 100 7.74 8.98 12.97
C VAL A 100 8.02 9.14 14.47
N ILE A 101 7.85 8.08 15.27
CA ILE A 101 8.14 8.09 16.73
C ILE A 101 9.61 8.41 16.98
N GLU A 102 10.51 7.86 16.18
CA GLU A 102 11.96 7.99 16.32
C GLU A 102 12.54 9.25 15.64
N GLY A 103 11.68 10.13 15.09
CA GLY A 103 12.08 11.37 14.43
C GLY A 103 12.83 11.16 13.11
N ILE A 104 12.67 9.98 12.49
CA ILE A 104 13.21 9.69 11.16
C ILE A 104 12.26 10.30 10.13
N GLU A 105 12.81 11.07 9.19
CA GLU A 105 12.01 11.69 8.13
C GLU A 105 11.35 10.63 7.24
N VAL A 106 10.03 10.74 7.05
CA VAL A 106 9.26 9.90 6.14
C VAL A 106 8.69 10.75 5.01
N ASP A 107 8.99 10.38 3.77
CA ASP A 107 8.47 11.04 2.57
C ASP A 107 7.60 10.04 1.78
N CYS A 108 6.30 10.22 1.82
CA CYS A 108 5.37 9.42 1.01
C CYS A 108 5.15 10.11 -0.32
N LEU A 109 5.59 9.48 -1.40
CA LEU A 109 5.46 10.03 -2.74
C LEU A 109 4.01 9.95 -3.25
N PRO A 110 3.52 10.95 -3.98
CA PRO A 110 2.31 10.80 -4.78
C PRO A 110 2.56 9.75 -5.88
N GLY A 111 1.55 8.95 -6.19
CA GLY A 111 1.68 7.93 -7.23
C GLY A 111 0.45 7.04 -7.36
N ALA A 112 0.63 5.88 -7.97
CA ALA A 112 -0.45 4.97 -8.30
C ALA A 112 -1.19 4.46 -7.06
N THR A 113 -2.51 4.51 -7.13
CA THR A 113 -3.42 3.91 -6.15
C THR A 113 -4.71 3.51 -6.85
N ALA A 114 -5.25 2.32 -6.58
CA ALA A 114 -6.36 1.78 -7.36
C ALA A 114 -7.70 2.45 -7.04
N PHE A 115 -7.94 2.80 -5.77
CA PHE A 115 -9.25 3.30 -5.35
C PHE A 115 -9.56 4.70 -5.86
N VAL A 116 -8.58 5.59 -6.02
CA VAL A 116 -8.82 6.96 -6.49
C VAL A 116 -9.34 7.00 -7.93
N PRO A 117 -8.68 6.38 -8.92
CA PRO A 117 -9.21 6.32 -10.29
C PRO A 117 -10.58 5.60 -10.36
N ALA A 118 -10.79 4.56 -9.57
CA ALA A 118 -12.07 3.86 -9.51
C ALA A 118 -13.18 4.76 -9.00
N LEU A 119 -12.95 5.50 -7.92
CA LEU A 119 -13.90 6.46 -7.35
C LEU A 119 -14.23 7.57 -8.35
N VAL A 120 -13.23 8.17 -8.97
CA VAL A 120 -13.44 9.22 -10.00
C VAL A 120 -14.24 8.69 -11.18
N LYS A 121 -13.90 7.48 -11.68
CA LYS A 121 -14.59 6.88 -12.83
C LYS A 121 -16.01 6.44 -12.51
N SER A 122 -16.35 6.17 -11.24
CA SER A 122 -17.69 5.70 -10.85
C SER A 122 -18.81 6.70 -11.11
N GLY A 123 -18.50 8.01 -11.13
CA GLY A 123 -19.48 9.08 -11.20
C GLY A 123 -20.33 9.24 -9.93
N LEU A 124 -20.03 8.51 -8.87
CA LEU A 124 -20.69 8.65 -7.57
C LEU A 124 -20.19 9.91 -6.83
N PRO A 125 -20.96 10.45 -5.86
CA PRO A 125 -20.50 11.54 -5.01
C PRO A 125 -19.16 11.17 -4.34
N ASN A 126 -18.16 12.04 -4.47
CA ASN A 126 -16.78 11.74 -4.04
C ASN A 126 -16.17 12.80 -3.11
N GLU A 127 -16.92 13.84 -2.73
CA GLU A 127 -16.46 14.83 -1.76
C GLU A 127 -16.23 14.24 -0.36
N LYS A 128 -17.11 13.28 0.01
CA LYS A 128 -17.02 12.54 1.27
C LYS A 128 -17.22 11.07 0.98
N PHE A 129 -16.23 10.26 1.26
CA PHE A 129 -16.29 8.82 1.02
C PHE A 129 -15.60 8.05 2.16
N VAL A 130 -15.87 6.77 2.25
CA VAL A 130 -15.26 5.85 3.21
C VAL A 130 -14.46 4.80 2.44
N PHE A 131 -13.18 4.67 2.75
CA PHE A 131 -12.35 3.58 2.24
C PHE A 131 -12.32 2.45 3.26
N GLU A 132 -12.93 1.32 2.91
CA GLU A 132 -13.09 0.15 3.78
C GLU A 132 -11.97 -0.89 3.61
N GLY A 133 -11.20 -0.80 2.52
CA GLY A 133 -10.22 -1.82 2.17
C GLY A 133 -10.87 -3.19 1.94
N PHE A 134 -10.23 -4.26 2.40
CA PHE A 134 -10.76 -5.62 2.29
C PHE A 134 -11.70 -5.96 3.44
N LEU A 135 -12.92 -6.38 3.13
CA LEU A 135 -13.84 -6.89 4.15
C LEU A 135 -13.28 -8.19 4.80
N PRO A 136 -13.54 -8.41 6.10
CA PRO A 136 -13.13 -9.63 6.76
C PRO A 136 -13.60 -10.88 6.03
N VAL A 137 -12.75 -11.90 5.92
CA VAL A 137 -13.08 -13.12 5.15
C VAL A 137 -14.15 -13.97 5.83
N LYS A 138 -14.07 -14.10 7.18
CA LYS A 138 -14.97 -14.92 8.00
C LYS A 138 -15.41 -14.19 9.27
N LYS A 139 -14.59 -14.23 10.32
CA LYS A 139 -14.91 -13.63 11.63
C LYS A 139 -15.08 -12.11 11.51
N GLY A 140 -16.18 -11.59 12.04
CA GLY A 140 -16.50 -10.15 12.03
C GLY A 140 -17.13 -9.63 10.72
N ARG A 141 -17.20 -10.45 9.65
CA ARG A 141 -17.76 -10.01 8.35
C ARG A 141 -19.21 -9.57 8.44
N GLN A 142 -20.08 -10.38 9.08
CA GLN A 142 -21.49 -10.05 9.23
C GLN A 142 -21.72 -8.80 10.09
N THR A 143 -20.95 -8.64 11.15
CA THR A 143 -21.00 -7.44 11.98
C THR A 143 -20.59 -6.21 11.18
N ARG A 144 -19.52 -6.32 10.35
CA ARG A 144 -19.09 -5.21 9.50
C ARG A 144 -20.15 -4.85 8.46
N LEU A 145 -20.72 -5.83 7.77
CA LEU A 145 -21.81 -5.59 6.80
C LEU A 145 -23.01 -4.88 7.44
N LYS A 146 -23.43 -5.26 8.65
CA LYS A 146 -24.53 -4.58 9.35
C LYS A 146 -24.20 -3.11 9.67
N LEU A 147 -22.96 -2.81 10.06
CA LEU A 147 -22.53 -1.43 10.29
C LEU A 147 -22.48 -0.62 8.99
N LEU A 148 -22.08 -1.24 7.89
CA LEU A 148 -22.03 -0.59 6.59
C LEU A 148 -23.42 -0.32 5.98
N ALA A 149 -24.46 -1.05 6.42
CA ALA A 149 -25.83 -0.79 6.01
C ALA A 149 -26.33 0.61 6.41
N GLU A 150 -25.75 1.20 7.45
CA GLU A 150 -26.07 2.54 7.95
C GLU A 150 -25.16 3.64 7.37
N GLU A 151 -24.20 3.27 6.49
CA GLU A 151 -23.27 4.24 5.91
C GLU A 151 -23.90 4.94 4.70
N GLU A 152 -24.07 6.25 4.78
CA GLU A 152 -24.71 7.06 3.73
C GLU A 152 -23.71 7.57 2.68
N ARG A 153 -22.43 7.57 2.99
CA ARG A 153 -21.39 8.06 2.08
C ARG A 153 -21.03 7.01 1.04
N THR A 154 -20.47 7.45 -0.08
CA THR A 154 -19.88 6.53 -1.06
C THR A 154 -18.81 5.67 -0.39
N MET A 155 -18.95 4.36 -0.50
CA MET A 155 -17.99 3.38 0.06
C MET A 155 -17.10 2.80 -1.03
N VAL A 156 -15.82 2.67 -0.72
CA VAL A 156 -14.82 2.09 -1.61
C VAL A 156 -14.19 0.86 -0.94
N PHE A 157 -14.22 -0.26 -1.65
CA PHE A 157 -13.70 -1.53 -1.18
C PHE A 157 -12.58 -2.04 -2.07
N TYR A 158 -11.67 -2.80 -1.47
CA TYR A 158 -10.82 -3.74 -2.20
C TYR A 158 -11.40 -5.14 -2.06
N GLU A 159 -11.40 -5.90 -3.14
CA GLU A 159 -11.81 -7.30 -3.08
C GLU A 159 -11.02 -8.16 -4.07
N SER A 160 -10.78 -9.40 -3.67
CA SER A 160 -10.15 -10.40 -4.52
C SER A 160 -11.08 -10.81 -5.68
N PRO A 161 -10.56 -11.02 -6.91
CA PRO A 161 -11.35 -11.56 -8.02
C PRO A 161 -12.07 -12.87 -7.67
N HIS A 162 -11.47 -13.69 -6.81
CA HIS A 162 -12.06 -14.97 -6.38
C HIS A 162 -13.25 -14.83 -5.43
N ARG A 163 -13.47 -13.64 -4.86
CA ARG A 163 -14.54 -13.38 -3.88
C ARG A 163 -15.52 -12.31 -4.32
N ILE A 164 -15.25 -11.65 -5.45
CA ILE A 164 -16.00 -10.47 -5.89
C ILE A 164 -17.51 -10.75 -6.00
N ILE A 165 -17.92 -11.86 -6.63
CA ILE A 165 -19.33 -12.21 -6.81
C ILE A 165 -20.03 -12.34 -5.45
N LYS A 166 -19.44 -13.10 -4.52
CA LYS A 166 -20.00 -13.28 -3.17
C LYS A 166 -20.11 -11.96 -2.43
N THR A 167 -19.11 -11.10 -2.54
CA THR A 167 -19.09 -9.81 -1.85
C THR A 167 -20.13 -8.87 -2.43
N LEU A 168 -20.27 -8.79 -3.76
CA LEU A 168 -21.32 -8.00 -4.41
C LEU A 168 -22.73 -8.47 -4.01
N THR A 169 -22.98 -9.79 -4.00
CA THR A 169 -24.26 -10.33 -3.52
C THR A 169 -24.58 -9.92 -2.08
N GLN A 170 -23.57 -9.91 -1.21
CA GLN A 170 -23.78 -9.49 0.18
C GLN A 170 -24.00 -7.99 0.34
N LEU A 171 -23.29 -7.18 -0.43
CA LEU A 171 -23.45 -5.72 -0.43
C LEU A 171 -24.81 -5.32 -1.02
N SER A 172 -25.27 -5.98 -2.06
CA SER A 172 -26.61 -5.70 -2.63
C SER A 172 -27.74 -5.95 -1.64
N LEU A 173 -27.58 -6.86 -0.69
CA LEU A 173 -28.60 -7.11 0.34
C LEU A 173 -28.69 -6.01 1.41
N ILE A 174 -27.72 -5.12 1.48
CA ILE A 174 -27.70 -4.04 2.49
C ILE A 174 -27.87 -2.64 1.87
N HIS A 175 -27.74 -2.50 0.54
CA HIS A 175 -27.72 -1.22 -0.16
C HIS A 175 -28.55 -1.19 -1.46
N ILE A 176 -29.58 -1.96 -1.56
CA ILE A 176 -30.51 -1.90 -2.71
C ILE A 176 -31.65 -0.99 -2.39
#